data_56a027680a83d173310abde6a5b21956
#
_entry.id   56a027680a83d173310abde6a5b21956
#
_cell.length_a   1.000
_cell.length_b   1.000
_cell.length_c   1.000
_cell.angle_alpha   90.00
_cell.angle_beta   90.00
_cell.angle_gamma   90.00
#
_symmetry.space_group_name_H-M   'P 1'
#
loop_
_entity.id
_entity.type
_entity.pdbx_description
1 polymer ?
#
loop_
_entity_poly.entity_id
_entity_poly.type
_entity_poly.pdbx_seq_one_letter_code
_entity_poly.pdbx_strand_id
1 'polypeptide(L)'
;MKVIISNETTITEPTQEILEWCKRELVLPNPDYEKKERMGLWVGNTPRTLSLYKVNGNSVILPVGAFKFIKPILNTYDVKYEQKMAKNEPIFYDAKVNLYDYQEEAVKQMLDAGYGILQSPAGSGKTQMGIALAVKLGKKCLWLTHTQDLLKQSYDRASRYIDKSLLGTITAGKVNIGTGITFATVQTLSKQDLTQYKYMWDVVIVDECHRVAGTPTSMTQFSKVISNLACRHKYGLSATVHRADGMIKCCYMLLGEVKHIVPEEAVKDKVMQVKIEKVNTGVDIPFVALDTDGTINYTKLITSLANKVNRNDDILMHILSQPEHYHLILSDRLDQLYYLYDRLPAPIKELASVIDGKMTSKKGKAEREQAIEDMRAGKKHFLFASYKLAKEGLDIPRLDRLHLATPQKDYAVIVQSVGRIARTFEGKAQPICYDYVDNFKMAENMYKQRCRHYRKCGCYGI
;
A
#
# COMPACT_ATOMS: atom_id res chain seq x y z
N MET A 1 22.44 33.58 6.80
CA MET A 1 21.98 32.19 6.81
C MET A 1 21.95 31.66 5.38
N LYS A 2 22.37 30.36 5.13
CA LYS A 2 22.27 29.73 3.81
C LYS A 2 21.39 28.49 3.91
N VAL A 3 20.47 28.32 2.95
CA VAL A 3 19.57 27.14 2.85
C VAL A 3 19.82 26.43 1.52
N ILE A 4 20.26 25.18 1.60
CA ILE A 4 20.50 24.32 0.43
C ILE A 4 19.36 23.31 0.36
N ILE A 5 18.62 23.30 -0.75
CA ILE A 5 17.51 22.40 -1.02
C ILE A 5 17.96 21.37 -2.05
N SER A 6 18.03 20.11 -1.65
CA SER A 6 18.43 18.97 -2.50
C SER A 6 17.55 17.74 -2.17
N ASN A 7 18.15 16.57 -2.06
CA ASN A 7 17.50 15.38 -1.47
C ASN A 7 17.06 15.63 -0.01
N GLU A 8 17.75 16.52 0.68
CA GLU A 8 17.49 17.02 2.02
C GLU A 8 17.53 18.56 2.01
N THR A 9 17.01 19.22 3.04
CA THR A 9 17.17 20.65 3.25
C THR A 9 18.22 20.88 4.32
N THR A 10 19.33 21.53 3.96
CA THR A 10 20.40 21.90 4.89
C THR A 10 20.32 23.38 5.18
N ILE A 11 20.24 23.75 6.46
CA ILE A 11 20.24 25.14 6.93
C ILE A 11 21.53 25.36 7.71
N THR A 12 22.41 26.20 7.20
CA THR A 12 23.65 26.60 7.89
C THR A 12 23.39 27.76 8.83
N GLU A 13 24.02 27.73 10.00
CA GLU A 13 23.86 28.75 11.05
C GLU A 13 22.38 28.97 11.43
N PRO A 14 21.67 27.86 11.82
CA PRO A 14 20.28 27.97 12.22
C PRO A 14 20.13 28.81 13.48
N THR A 15 19.10 29.63 13.55
CA THR A 15 18.76 30.35 14.77
C THR A 15 18.15 29.43 15.81
N GLN A 16 18.07 29.89 17.06
CA GLN A 16 17.43 29.15 18.15
C GLN A 16 15.96 28.82 17.80
N GLU A 17 15.24 29.77 17.20
CA GLU A 17 13.85 29.56 16.75
C GLU A 17 13.72 28.39 15.77
N ILE A 18 14.63 28.25 14.79
CA ILE A 18 14.67 27.15 13.85
C ILE A 18 14.91 25.81 14.56
N LEU A 19 15.83 25.79 15.52
CA LEU A 19 16.13 24.58 16.30
C LEU A 19 14.94 24.18 17.19
N GLU A 20 14.24 25.13 17.80
CA GLU A 20 13.04 24.88 18.59
C GLU A 20 11.88 24.37 17.71
N TRP A 21 11.71 24.96 16.53
CA TRP A 21 10.77 24.46 15.54
C TRP A 21 11.07 22.99 15.18
N CYS A 22 12.34 22.64 14.93
CA CYS A 22 12.75 21.26 14.63
C CYS A 22 12.41 20.32 15.78
N LYS A 23 12.68 20.72 17.03
CA LYS A 23 12.35 19.91 18.22
C LYS A 23 10.84 19.69 18.35
N ARG A 24 10.03 20.71 18.11
CA ARG A 24 8.57 20.65 18.22
C ARG A 24 7.94 19.85 17.07
N GLU A 25 8.36 20.11 15.83
CA GLU A 25 7.69 19.57 14.65
C GLU A 25 8.30 18.26 14.13
N LEU A 26 9.58 18.03 14.35
CA LEU A 26 10.32 16.92 13.74
C LEU A 26 10.77 15.86 14.74
N VAL A 27 10.26 15.88 15.97
CA VAL A 27 10.42 14.81 16.96
C VAL A 27 9.08 14.15 17.19
N LEU A 28 9.04 12.84 17.00
CA LEU A 28 7.83 12.01 17.10
C LEU A 28 7.95 11.00 18.25
N PRO A 29 6.85 10.60 18.89
CA PRO A 29 6.83 9.42 19.75
C PRO A 29 7.32 8.19 19.00
N ASN A 30 8.01 7.30 19.69
CA ASN A 30 8.46 6.04 19.10
C ASN A 30 7.42 4.93 19.36
N PRO A 31 6.71 4.44 18.33
CA PRO A 31 5.68 3.41 18.51
C PRO A 31 6.22 2.10 19.13
N ASP A 32 7.47 1.75 18.86
CA ASP A 32 8.08 0.56 19.42
C ASP A 32 8.36 0.71 20.92
N TYR A 33 8.76 1.92 21.35
CA TYR A 33 8.92 2.23 22.77
C TYR A 33 7.57 2.15 23.49
N GLU A 34 6.56 2.87 22.99
CA GLU A 34 5.21 2.87 23.57
C GLU A 34 4.58 1.46 23.62
N LYS A 35 4.82 0.65 22.57
CA LYS A 35 4.35 -0.74 22.55
C LYS A 35 5.02 -1.57 23.64
N LYS A 36 6.35 -1.50 23.79
CA LYS A 36 7.10 -2.22 24.81
C LYS A 36 6.68 -1.80 26.21
N GLU A 37 6.59 -0.48 26.45
CA GLU A 37 6.17 0.09 27.74
C GLU A 37 4.76 -0.40 28.12
N ARG A 38 3.79 -0.33 27.19
CA ARG A 38 2.41 -0.79 27.42
C ARG A 38 2.32 -2.30 27.69
N MET A 39 3.23 -3.09 27.10
CA MET A 39 3.27 -4.54 27.30
C MET A 39 4.13 -4.95 28.50
N GLY A 40 4.65 -4.00 29.30
CA GLY A 40 5.56 -4.29 30.41
C GLY A 40 6.88 -4.93 29.98
N LEU A 41 7.26 -4.82 28.71
CA LEU A 41 8.50 -5.38 28.18
C LEU A 41 9.66 -4.42 28.44
N TRP A 42 10.85 -5.00 28.58
CA TRP A 42 12.06 -4.20 28.73
C TRP A 42 12.31 -3.34 27.48
N VAL A 43 12.39 -2.02 27.68
CA VAL A 43 12.56 -1.05 26.58
C VAL A 43 14.02 -0.97 26.08
N GLY A 44 14.99 -1.39 26.90
CA GLY A 44 16.40 -1.41 26.54
C GLY A 44 16.90 -0.09 25.97
N ASN A 45 17.64 -0.17 24.87
CA ASN A 45 18.16 0.99 24.15
C ASN A 45 17.14 1.59 23.16
N THR A 46 15.85 1.22 23.24
CA THR A 46 14.82 1.78 22.37
C THR A 46 14.57 3.25 22.76
N PRO A 47 14.85 4.24 21.90
CA PRO A 47 14.64 5.64 22.25
C PRO A 47 13.14 5.94 22.40
N ARG A 48 12.80 6.79 23.36
CA ARG A 48 11.39 7.21 23.60
C ARG A 48 10.82 8.02 22.44
N THR A 49 11.67 8.76 21.77
CA THR A 49 11.29 9.62 20.65
C THR A 49 12.19 9.37 19.44
N LEU A 50 11.69 9.70 18.26
CA LEU A 50 12.37 9.58 16.99
C LEU A 50 12.54 10.98 16.38
N SER A 51 13.77 11.35 16.04
CA SER A 51 14.06 12.62 15.38
C SER A 51 14.08 12.45 13.86
N LEU A 52 13.33 13.31 13.15
CA LEU A 52 13.32 13.39 11.69
C LEU A 52 14.39 14.36 11.14
N TYR A 53 15.16 15.04 12.00
CA TYR A 53 16.25 15.94 11.61
C TYR A 53 17.56 15.50 12.24
N LYS A 54 18.65 16.02 11.70
CA LYS A 54 20.00 15.82 12.22
C LYS A 54 20.68 17.17 12.42
N VAL A 55 21.54 17.26 13.41
CA VAL A 55 22.46 18.39 13.58
C VAL A 55 23.85 17.91 13.20
N ASN A 56 24.52 18.65 12.33
CA ASN A 56 25.88 18.36 11.88
C ASN A 56 26.72 19.65 11.94
N GLY A 57 27.59 19.75 12.94
CA GLY A 57 28.34 20.96 13.24
C GLY A 57 27.39 22.16 13.39
N ASN A 58 27.63 23.22 12.64
CA ASN A 58 26.83 24.45 12.63
C ASN A 58 25.69 24.40 11.59
N SER A 59 25.14 23.23 11.31
CA SER A 59 24.05 23.07 10.34
C SER A 59 22.99 22.11 10.87
N VAL A 60 21.72 22.37 10.50
CA VAL A 60 20.62 21.42 10.68
C VAL A 60 20.20 20.86 9.34
N ILE A 61 19.97 19.55 9.29
CA ILE A 61 19.59 18.79 8.09
C ILE A 61 18.18 18.26 8.31
N LEU A 62 17.27 18.63 7.43
CA LEU A 62 15.85 18.30 7.49
C LEU A 62 15.46 17.44 6.28
N PRO A 63 14.44 16.57 6.38
CA PRO A 63 13.81 16.00 5.20
C PRO A 63 13.34 17.10 4.24
N VAL A 64 13.45 16.88 2.94
CA VAL A 64 13.15 17.91 1.94
C VAL A 64 11.71 18.43 2.04
N GLY A 65 10.75 17.59 2.39
CA GLY A 65 9.35 17.99 2.57
C GLY A 65 9.13 18.93 3.77
N ALA A 66 10.03 18.89 4.76
CA ALA A 66 9.96 19.81 5.91
C ALA A 66 10.23 21.27 5.52
N PHE A 67 10.94 21.52 4.40
CA PHE A 67 11.26 22.86 3.92
C PHE A 67 10.02 23.76 3.81
N LYS A 68 8.93 23.20 3.29
CA LYS A 68 7.70 23.97 3.12
C LYS A 68 7.11 24.48 4.43
N PHE A 69 7.19 23.65 5.47
CA PHE A 69 6.62 23.99 6.77
C PHE A 69 7.49 25.00 7.52
N ILE A 70 8.82 24.96 7.34
CA ILE A 70 9.72 25.92 7.97
C ILE A 70 9.91 27.22 7.15
N LYS A 71 9.55 27.22 5.87
CA LYS A 71 9.72 28.37 4.97
C LYS A 71 9.14 29.70 5.52
N PRO A 72 7.97 29.73 6.17
CA PRO A 72 7.46 30.98 6.76
C PRO A 72 8.42 31.57 7.80
N ILE A 73 9.04 30.73 8.63
CA ILE A 73 10.06 31.17 9.59
C ILE A 73 11.32 31.66 8.86
N LEU A 74 11.79 30.89 7.87
CA LEU A 74 12.97 31.28 7.09
C LEU A 74 12.81 32.63 6.39
N ASN A 75 11.60 32.97 5.96
CA ASN A 75 11.30 34.24 5.30
C ASN A 75 11.41 35.48 6.22
N THR A 76 11.50 35.28 7.54
CA THR A 76 11.73 36.39 8.49
C THR A 76 13.20 36.77 8.61
N TYR A 77 14.10 36.02 7.97
CA TYR A 77 15.54 36.21 8.00
C TYR A 77 16.10 36.52 6.61
N ASP A 78 17.30 37.11 6.56
CA ASP A 78 18.08 37.19 5.32
C ASP A 78 18.67 35.80 5.00
N VAL A 79 18.08 35.15 4.00
CA VAL A 79 18.42 33.78 3.62
C VAL A 79 18.84 33.69 2.16
N LYS A 80 20.03 33.14 1.93
CA LYS A 80 20.49 32.75 0.59
C LYS A 80 20.02 31.33 0.28
N TYR A 81 19.18 31.19 -0.74
CA TYR A 81 18.68 29.88 -1.20
C TYR A 81 19.53 29.33 -2.34
N GLU A 82 19.90 28.07 -2.24
CA GLU A 82 20.55 27.30 -3.29
C GLU A 82 19.77 26.03 -3.55
N GLN A 83 19.36 25.79 -4.80
CA GLN A 83 18.66 24.54 -5.19
C GLN A 83 19.61 23.63 -5.96
N LYS A 84 19.80 22.40 -5.47
CA LYS A 84 20.58 21.31 -6.07
C LYS A 84 19.68 20.13 -6.37
N MET A 85 18.82 20.29 -7.37
CA MET A 85 17.86 19.28 -7.81
C MET A 85 18.27 18.69 -9.17
N ALA A 86 17.75 17.49 -9.46
CA ALA A 86 17.89 16.91 -10.78
C ALA A 86 17.31 17.87 -11.85
N LYS A 87 18.03 17.96 -12.98
CA LYS A 87 17.63 18.78 -14.12
C LYS A 87 18.04 18.01 -15.39
N ASN A 88 17.17 17.13 -15.83
CA ASN A 88 17.35 16.35 -17.05
C ASN A 88 16.58 17.04 -18.20
N GLU A 89 16.95 16.68 -19.44
CA GLU A 89 16.26 17.17 -20.62
C GLU A 89 14.79 16.70 -20.62
N PRO A 90 13.88 17.52 -21.14
CA PRO A 90 12.47 17.13 -21.30
C PRO A 90 12.34 15.87 -22.16
N ILE A 91 11.36 15.04 -21.83
CA ILE A 91 11.06 13.82 -22.56
C ILE A 91 9.70 13.99 -23.22
N PHE A 92 9.67 13.77 -24.52
CA PHE A 92 8.43 13.69 -25.27
C PHE A 92 7.88 12.26 -25.16
N TYR A 93 6.78 12.11 -24.41
CA TYR A 93 6.00 10.88 -24.40
C TYR A 93 4.92 11.02 -25.47
N ASP A 94 5.07 10.36 -26.61
CA ASP A 94 3.99 10.26 -27.58
C ASP A 94 2.90 9.32 -27.05
N ALA A 95 2.17 9.81 -26.06
CA ALA A 95 1.25 8.99 -25.28
C ALA A 95 0.00 9.79 -24.88
N LYS A 96 -1.17 9.25 -25.21
CA LYS A 96 -2.46 9.73 -24.72
C LYS A 96 -3.04 8.75 -23.71
N VAL A 97 -2.98 9.11 -22.43
CA VAL A 97 -3.59 8.32 -21.36
C VAL A 97 -5.05 8.76 -21.22
N ASN A 98 -5.98 7.86 -21.52
CA ASN A 98 -7.40 8.15 -21.36
C ASN A 98 -7.78 8.16 -19.89
N LEU A 99 -8.39 9.23 -19.44
CA LEU A 99 -8.79 9.46 -18.06
C LEU A 99 -10.30 9.75 -18.00
N TYR A 100 -10.92 9.42 -16.88
CA TYR A 100 -12.24 9.93 -16.50
C TYR A 100 -12.11 11.34 -15.93
N ASP A 101 -13.18 12.13 -15.92
CA ASP A 101 -13.17 13.52 -15.48
C ASP A 101 -12.56 13.70 -14.07
N TYR A 102 -12.92 12.84 -13.13
CA TYR A 102 -12.33 12.88 -11.77
C TYR A 102 -10.83 12.55 -11.74
N GLN A 103 -10.37 11.73 -12.68
CA GLN A 103 -8.95 11.41 -12.82
C GLN A 103 -8.18 12.57 -13.45
N GLU A 104 -8.78 13.24 -14.43
CA GLU A 104 -8.21 14.44 -15.04
C GLU A 104 -8.05 15.55 -14.01
N GLU A 105 -9.09 15.80 -13.21
CA GLU A 105 -9.04 16.77 -12.12
C GLU A 105 -7.97 16.40 -11.09
N ALA A 106 -7.90 15.13 -10.66
CA ALA A 106 -6.88 14.67 -9.74
C ALA A 106 -5.46 14.89 -10.28
N VAL A 107 -5.21 14.54 -11.55
CA VAL A 107 -3.91 14.73 -12.19
C VAL A 107 -3.57 16.23 -12.30
N LYS A 108 -4.54 17.07 -12.66
CA LYS A 108 -4.37 18.53 -12.70
C LYS A 108 -3.96 19.08 -11.35
N GLN A 109 -4.69 18.76 -10.28
CA GLN A 109 -4.37 19.21 -8.91
C GLN A 109 -2.97 18.78 -8.46
N MET A 110 -2.55 17.57 -8.83
CA MET A 110 -1.20 17.09 -8.51
C MET A 110 -0.13 17.82 -9.32
N LEU A 111 -0.39 18.15 -10.60
CA LEU A 111 0.52 18.96 -11.43
C LEU A 111 0.68 20.37 -10.85
N ASP A 112 -0.43 21.01 -10.52
CA ASP A 112 -0.45 22.37 -9.95
C ASP A 112 0.28 22.42 -8.60
N ALA A 113 0.12 21.38 -7.78
CA ALA A 113 0.84 21.28 -6.52
C ALA A 113 2.35 21.03 -6.69
N GLY A 114 2.75 20.33 -7.75
CA GLY A 114 4.14 19.99 -8.05
C GLY A 114 4.74 18.87 -7.18
N TYR A 115 4.08 18.44 -6.10
CA TYR A 115 4.48 17.38 -5.18
C TYR A 115 3.30 17.00 -4.27
N GLY A 116 3.48 15.95 -3.45
CA GLY A 116 2.52 15.55 -2.43
C GLY A 116 1.80 14.26 -2.75
N ILE A 117 0.75 13.96 -2.02
CA ILE A 117 0.06 12.67 -2.06
C ILE A 117 -1.31 12.82 -2.72
N LEU A 118 -1.58 11.92 -3.66
CA LEU A 118 -2.91 11.65 -4.19
C LEU A 118 -3.53 10.50 -3.41
N GLN A 119 -4.59 10.78 -2.66
CA GLN A 119 -5.40 9.77 -2.03
C GLN A 119 -6.60 9.45 -2.94
N SER A 120 -6.76 8.18 -3.28
CA SER A 120 -7.83 7.77 -4.19
C SER A 120 -8.31 6.35 -3.86
N PRO A 121 -9.62 6.08 -3.84
CA PRO A 121 -10.18 4.79 -3.46
C PRO A 121 -9.58 3.60 -4.23
N ALA A 122 -9.74 2.39 -3.68
CA ALA A 122 -9.38 1.18 -4.42
C ALA A 122 -10.23 1.07 -5.70
N GLY A 123 -9.60 0.68 -6.81
CA GLY A 123 -10.30 0.59 -8.10
C GLY A 123 -10.43 1.90 -8.88
N SER A 124 -10.10 3.04 -8.30
CA SER A 124 -10.18 4.37 -8.95
C SER A 124 -9.19 4.62 -10.09
N GLY A 125 -8.27 3.70 -10.37
CA GLY A 125 -7.25 3.86 -11.40
C GLY A 125 -6.04 4.70 -10.98
N LYS A 126 -5.59 4.61 -9.72
CA LYS A 126 -4.38 5.30 -9.21
C LYS A 126 -3.17 5.17 -10.11
N THR A 127 -2.89 3.95 -10.58
CA THR A 127 -1.77 3.68 -11.51
C THR A 127 -1.94 4.45 -12.81
N GLN A 128 -3.17 4.54 -13.33
CA GLN A 128 -3.48 5.31 -14.54
C GLN A 128 -3.21 6.80 -14.35
N MET A 129 -3.69 7.36 -13.23
CA MET A 129 -3.45 8.77 -12.89
C MET A 129 -1.95 9.06 -12.71
N GLY A 130 -1.20 8.16 -12.06
CA GLY A 130 0.24 8.31 -11.90
C GLY A 130 1.01 8.24 -13.23
N ILE A 131 0.61 7.37 -14.17
CA ILE A 131 1.19 7.31 -15.53
C ILE A 131 0.88 8.61 -16.27
N ALA A 132 -0.37 9.08 -16.23
CA ALA A 132 -0.77 10.34 -16.86
C ALA A 132 0.00 11.54 -16.27
N LEU A 133 0.24 11.54 -14.97
CA LEU A 133 1.05 12.57 -14.29
C LEU A 133 2.50 12.56 -14.82
N ALA A 134 3.13 11.39 -14.93
CA ALA A 134 4.48 11.26 -15.47
C ALA A 134 4.58 11.73 -16.92
N VAL A 135 3.61 11.35 -17.77
CA VAL A 135 3.52 11.76 -19.17
C VAL A 135 3.34 13.27 -19.30
N LYS A 136 2.40 13.86 -18.57
CA LYS A 136 2.12 15.32 -18.62
C LYS A 136 3.28 16.16 -18.10
N LEU A 137 4.07 15.67 -17.14
CA LEU A 137 5.29 16.33 -16.66
C LEU A 137 6.40 16.34 -17.73
N GLY A 138 6.44 15.36 -18.62
CA GLY A 138 7.46 15.27 -19.67
C GLY A 138 8.88 15.20 -19.11
N LYS A 139 9.09 14.48 -18.00
CA LYS A 139 10.37 14.41 -17.29
C LYS A 139 10.77 12.97 -16.99
N LYS A 140 12.05 12.74 -16.78
CA LYS A 140 12.60 11.44 -16.37
C LYS A 140 12.04 11.03 -15.02
N CYS A 141 11.36 9.90 -14.96
CA CYS A 141 10.56 9.48 -13.81
C CYS A 141 11.05 8.15 -13.24
N LEU A 142 11.12 8.06 -11.91
CA LEU A 142 11.25 6.82 -11.15
C LEU A 142 9.89 6.46 -10.57
N TRP A 143 9.42 5.24 -10.85
CA TRP A 143 8.23 4.66 -10.25
C TRP A 143 8.63 3.62 -9.21
N LEU A 144 8.33 3.87 -7.93
CA LEU A 144 8.71 2.98 -6.82
C LEU A 144 7.53 2.14 -6.35
N THR A 145 7.76 0.82 -6.27
CA THR A 145 6.83 -0.15 -5.68
C THR A 145 7.52 -1.00 -4.62
N HIS A 146 6.74 -1.72 -3.82
CA HIS A 146 7.30 -2.62 -2.80
C HIS A 146 7.30 -4.10 -3.21
N THR A 147 6.64 -4.49 -4.31
CA THR A 147 6.65 -5.88 -4.81
C THR A 147 6.91 -5.93 -6.32
N GLN A 148 7.43 -7.09 -6.77
CA GLN A 148 7.64 -7.34 -8.20
C GLN A 148 6.32 -7.39 -8.97
N ASP A 149 5.24 -7.90 -8.34
CA ASP A 149 3.93 -8.00 -8.95
C ASP A 149 3.32 -6.62 -9.22
N LEU A 150 3.40 -5.69 -8.25
CA LEU A 150 2.97 -4.31 -8.44
C LEU A 150 3.81 -3.59 -9.49
N LEU A 151 5.12 -3.85 -9.51
CA LEU A 151 5.99 -3.32 -10.56
C LEU A 151 5.53 -3.80 -11.93
N LYS A 152 5.35 -5.12 -12.09
CA LYS A 152 4.89 -5.71 -13.35
C LYS A 152 3.55 -5.11 -13.80
N GLN A 153 2.57 -5.03 -12.90
CA GLN A 153 1.25 -4.42 -13.19
C GLN A 153 1.38 -2.95 -13.65
N SER A 154 2.20 -2.16 -12.96
CA SER A 154 2.41 -0.76 -13.31
C SER A 154 3.14 -0.61 -14.64
N TYR A 155 4.16 -1.44 -14.89
CA TYR A 155 4.89 -1.49 -16.14
C TYR A 155 3.98 -1.92 -17.31
N ASP A 156 3.23 -3.01 -17.15
CA ASP A 156 2.32 -3.53 -18.18
C ASP A 156 1.21 -2.51 -18.49
N ARG A 157 0.75 -1.77 -17.48
CA ARG A 157 -0.20 -0.69 -17.71
C ARG A 157 0.41 0.49 -18.47
N ALA A 158 1.63 0.90 -18.11
CA ALA A 158 2.34 1.97 -18.80
C ALA A 158 2.67 1.60 -20.25
N SER A 159 3.05 0.35 -20.52
CA SER A 159 3.39 -0.14 -21.85
C SER A 159 2.20 -0.18 -22.83
N ARG A 160 0.98 0.05 -22.35
CA ARG A 160 -0.21 0.22 -23.22
C ARG A 160 -0.31 1.62 -23.84
N TYR A 161 0.39 2.59 -23.27
CA TYR A 161 0.33 4.01 -23.66
C TYR A 161 1.69 4.54 -24.10
N ILE A 162 2.77 4.04 -23.53
CA ILE A 162 4.13 4.55 -23.72
C ILE A 162 4.96 3.51 -24.43
N ASP A 163 5.76 3.95 -25.40
CA ASP A 163 6.71 3.07 -26.09
C ASP A 163 7.64 2.38 -25.07
N LYS A 164 7.79 1.07 -25.22
CA LYS A 164 8.62 0.25 -24.35
C LYS A 164 10.10 0.67 -24.32
N SER A 165 10.59 1.31 -25.39
CA SER A 165 11.96 1.86 -25.46
C SER A 165 12.22 2.95 -24.42
N LEU A 166 11.15 3.66 -23.98
CA LEU A 166 11.22 4.67 -22.93
C LEU A 166 11.10 4.08 -21.52
N LEU A 167 10.77 2.79 -21.39
CA LEU A 167 10.52 2.14 -20.13
C LEU A 167 11.71 1.30 -19.68
N GLY A 168 12.01 1.36 -18.39
CA GLY A 168 13.05 0.55 -17.77
C GLY A 168 12.57 -0.13 -16.49
N THR A 169 13.37 -1.07 -15.97
CA THR A 169 13.07 -1.79 -14.73
C THR A 169 14.30 -1.98 -13.85
N ILE A 170 14.13 -1.82 -12.53
CA ILE A 170 15.13 -2.16 -11.51
C ILE A 170 14.47 -3.14 -10.54
N THR A 171 14.69 -4.43 -10.74
CA THR A 171 14.05 -5.48 -9.95
C THR A 171 14.85 -6.80 -10.03
N ALA A 172 14.69 -7.66 -9.04
CA ALA A 172 15.34 -8.98 -8.97
C ALA A 172 16.87 -8.92 -9.19
N GLY A 173 17.54 -7.88 -8.69
CA GLY A 173 18.98 -7.67 -8.85
C GLY A 173 19.41 -7.14 -10.22
N LYS A 174 18.49 -7.00 -11.17
CA LYS A 174 18.77 -6.45 -12.51
C LYS A 174 18.46 -4.95 -12.56
N VAL A 175 19.30 -4.19 -13.25
CA VAL A 175 19.18 -2.75 -13.44
C VAL A 175 19.12 -2.45 -14.93
N ASN A 176 17.97 -1.99 -15.39
CA ASN A 176 17.78 -1.48 -16.75
C ASN A 176 17.04 -0.13 -16.61
N ILE A 177 17.76 0.97 -16.82
CA ILE A 177 17.22 2.31 -16.62
C ILE A 177 16.61 2.79 -17.92
N GLY A 178 15.29 3.06 -17.89
CA GLY A 178 14.59 3.66 -19.01
C GLY A 178 14.99 5.14 -19.22
N THR A 179 14.91 5.59 -20.46
CA THR A 179 15.10 7.01 -20.77
C THR A 179 13.92 7.85 -20.29
N GLY A 180 12.72 7.28 -20.22
CA GLY A 180 11.50 7.91 -19.72
C GLY A 180 11.16 7.50 -18.29
N ILE A 181 10.41 6.40 -18.12
CA ILE A 181 9.99 5.91 -16.82
C ILE A 181 10.77 4.65 -16.44
N THR A 182 11.38 4.66 -15.27
CA THR A 182 12.02 3.47 -14.68
C THR A 182 11.16 2.95 -13.52
N PHE A 183 10.66 1.72 -13.65
CA PHE A 183 9.92 1.03 -12.60
C PHE A 183 10.88 0.28 -11.70
N ALA A 184 10.86 0.54 -10.39
CA ALA A 184 11.80 -0.06 -9.47
C ALA A 184 11.11 -0.68 -8.26
N THR A 185 11.56 -1.87 -7.85
CA THR A 185 11.26 -2.37 -6.51
C THR A 185 12.19 -1.72 -5.50
N VAL A 186 11.62 -1.19 -4.43
CA VAL A 186 12.41 -0.52 -3.38
C VAL A 186 13.47 -1.44 -2.77
N GLN A 187 13.21 -2.76 -2.70
CA GLN A 187 14.15 -3.76 -2.17
C GLN A 187 15.41 -3.90 -3.04
N THR A 188 15.27 -3.80 -4.36
CA THR A 188 16.41 -3.87 -5.26
C THR A 188 17.18 -2.56 -5.25
N LEU A 189 16.48 -1.44 -5.37
CA LEU A 189 17.12 -0.13 -5.46
C LEU A 189 17.82 0.26 -4.14
N SER A 190 17.24 -0.08 -2.97
CA SER A 190 17.87 0.23 -1.66
C SER A 190 19.19 -0.50 -1.38
N LYS A 191 19.50 -1.54 -2.16
CA LYS A 191 20.77 -2.31 -2.07
C LYS A 191 21.85 -1.77 -3.00
N GLN A 192 21.49 -0.84 -3.90
CA GLN A 192 22.45 -0.20 -4.80
C GLN A 192 23.17 0.95 -4.08
N ASP A 193 24.28 1.40 -4.68
CA ASP A 193 24.87 2.69 -4.30
C ASP A 193 23.96 3.81 -4.79
N LEU A 194 23.22 4.44 -3.85
CA LEU A 194 22.24 5.47 -4.16
C LEU A 194 22.87 6.80 -4.56
N THR A 195 24.16 7.00 -4.32
CA THR A 195 24.87 8.26 -4.67
C THR A 195 24.86 8.50 -6.17
N GLN A 196 25.03 7.43 -6.98
CA GLN A 196 24.97 7.50 -8.44
C GLN A 196 23.59 7.89 -8.99
N TYR A 197 22.53 7.68 -8.21
CA TYR A 197 21.16 7.97 -8.63
C TYR A 197 20.64 9.31 -8.12
N LYS A 198 21.41 10.05 -7.34
CA LYS A 198 20.97 11.27 -6.66
C LYS A 198 20.27 12.27 -7.58
N TYR A 199 20.79 12.48 -8.77
CA TYR A 199 20.29 13.46 -9.77
C TYR A 199 19.74 12.79 -11.02
N MET A 200 19.48 11.48 -11.00
CA MET A 200 19.11 10.71 -12.19
C MET A 200 17.67 10.97 -12.66
N TRP A 201 16.74 11.22 -11.74
CA TRP A 201 15.33 11.41 -12.04
C TRP A 201 14.84 12.75 -11.53
N ASP A 202 14.03 13.45 -12.33
CA ASP A 202 13.37 14.69 -11.94
C ASP A 202 12.11 14.44 -11.12
N VAL A 203 11.47 13.29 -11.37
CA VAL A 203 10.21 12.88 -10.77
C VAL A 203 10.38 11.55 -10.05
N VAL A 204 9.81 11.41 -8.86
CA VAL A 204 9.58 10.13 -8.22
C VAL A 204 8.10 9.97 -7.91
N ILE A 205 7.53 8.83 -8.31
CA ILE A 205 6.16 8.42 -7.97
C ILE A 205 6.25 7.19 -7.09
N VAL A 206 5.65 7.24 -5.91
CA VAL A 206 5.67 6.16 -4.93
C VAL A 206 4.28 5.55 -4.84
N ASP A 207 4.15 4.34 -5.33
CA ASP A 207 2.90 3.58 -5.22
C ASP A 207 2.77 2.97 -3.82
N GLU A 208 1.55 2.99 -3.27
CA GLU A 208 1.22 2.62 -1.88
C GLU A 208 2.10 3.38 -0.86
N CYS A 209 2.18 4.69 -1.02
CA CYS A 209 3.09 5.57 -0.28
C CYS A 209 2.85 5.58 1.26
N HIS A 210 1.71 5.08 1.76
CA HIS A 210 1.48 4.88 3.20
C HIS A 210 2.53 3.96 3.85
N ARG A 211 3.30 3.20 3.05
CA ARG A 211 4.42 2.35 3.51
C ARG A 211 5.71 3.13 3.76
N VAL A 212 5.77 4.38 3.32
CA VAL A 212 6.92 5.25 3.57
C VAL A 212 6.94 5.64 5.05
N ALA A 213 7.93 5.17 5.77
CA ALA A 213 8.12 5.44 7.19
C ALA A 213 9.61 5.42 7.55
N GLY A 214 9.92 5.68 8.82
CA GLY A 214 11.28 5.65 9.34
C GLY A 214 11.89 7.04 9.51
N THR A 215 12.99 7.06 10.22
CA THR A 215 13.73 8.26 10.60
C THR A 215 15.13 8.21 9.99
N PRO A 216 15.90 9.31 10.03
CA PRO A 216 17.29 9.30 9.58
C PRO A 216 18.18 8.24 10.25
N THR A 217 17.84 7.80 11.45
CA THR A 217 18.60 6.75 12.19
C THR A 217 18.02 5.36 12.04
N SER A 218 16.74 5.24 11.63
CA SER A 218 16.04 3.96 11.42
C SER A 218 15.20 4.03 10.15
N MET A 219 15.86 4.09 9.00
CA MET A 219 15.21 4.21 7.71
C MET A 219 14.60 2.89 7.24
N THR A 220 13.35 2.94 6.80
CA THR A 220 12.81 1.89 5.94
C THR A 220 13.47 1.95 4.55
N GLN A 221 13.36 0.88 3.77
CA GLN A 221 13.89 0.86 2.40
C GLN A 221 13.34 2.01 1.55
N PHE A 222 12.06 2.35 1.70
CA PHE A 222 11.44 3.50 1.02
C PHE A 222 12.08 4.82 1.43
N SER A 223 12.17 5.07 2.74
CA SER A 223 12.78 6.32 3.25
C SER A 223 14.22 6.44 2.80
N LYS A 224 14.99 5.33 2.86
CA LYS A 224 16.38 5.30 2.39
C LYS A 224 16.50 5.71 0.92
N VAL A 225 15.66 5.17 0.04
CA VAL A 225 15.71 5.50 -1.38
C VAL A 225 15.27 6.94 -1.61
N ILE A 226 14.09 7.34 -1.11
CA ILE A 226 13.49 8.65 -1.40
C ILE A 226 14.34 9.80 -0.84
N SER A 227 14.96 9.63 0.34
CA SER A 227 15.81 10.65 0.95
C SER A 227 17.17 10.83 0.25
N ASN A 228 17.58 9.88 -0.60
CA ASN A 228 18.79 10.01 -1.39
C ASN A 228 18.55 10.61 -2.78
N LEU A 229 17.30 10.82 -3.20
CA LEU A 229 16.97 11.34 -4.52
C LEU A 229 16.67 12.84 -4.46
N ALA A 230 17.43 13.62 -5.22
CA ALA A 230 17.24 15.06 -5.38
C ALA A 230 16.20 15.39 -6.48
N CYS A 231 15.07 14.66 -6.49
CA CYS A 231 13.98 14.87 -7.43
C CYS A 231 13.22 16.15 -7.10
N ARG A 232 12.91 16.94 -8.14
CA ARG A 232 12.11 18.15 -8.01
C ARG A 232 10.65 17.84 -7.66
N HIS A 233 10.11 16.78 -8.24
CA HIS A 233 8.73 16.36 -8.09
C HIS A 233 8.68 15.02 -7.35
N LYS A 234 8.02 14.99 -6.20
CA LYS A 234 7.85 13.78 -5.39
C LYS A 234 6.37 13.55 -5.13
N TYR A 235 5.83 12.48 -5.69
CA TYR A 235 4.42 12.14 -5.57
C TYR A 235 4.21 10.81 -4.89
N GLY A 236 3.19 10.74 -4.06
CA GLY A 236 2.71 9.51 -3.44
C GLY A 236 1.32 9.16 -3.95
N LEU A 237 1.07 7.89 -4.22
CA LEU A 237 -0.25 7.36 -4.54
C LEU A 237 -0.66 6.39 -3.43
N SER A 238 -1.87 6.53 -2.90
CA SER A 238 -2.39 5.59 -1.89
C SER A 238 -3.91 5.57 -1.87
N ALA A 239 -4.50 4.42 -1.54
CA ALA A 239 -5.92 4.34 -1.22
C ALA A 239 -6.21 4.91 0.17
N THR A 240 -5.25 4.79 1.08
CA THR A 240 -5.39 5.23 2.47
C THR A 240 -4.12 5.95 2.91
N VAL A 241 -4.25 7.13 3.47
CA VAL A 241 -3.14 7.91 4.02
C VAL A 241 -3.20 7.89 5.55
N HIS A 242 -3.54 6.73 6.10
CA HIS A 242 -3.60 6.49 7.54
C HIS A 242 -2.63 5.38 7.94
N ARG A 243 -1.93 5.60 9.05
CA ARG A 243 -1.05 4.61 9.69
C ARG A 243 -1.44 4.45 11.15
N ALA A 244 -1.67 3.21 11.55
CA ALA A 244 -2.04 2.89 12.94
C ALA A 244 -0.91 3.20 13.95
N ASP A 245 0.33 3.30 13.48
CA ASP A 245 1.51 3.62 14.29
C ASP A 245 1.79 5.13 14.42
N GLY A 246 0.92 6.00 13.87
CA GLY A 246 1.10 7.46 13.90
C GLY A 246 2.24 8.01 13.05
N MET A 247 3.02 7.15 12.36
CA MET A 247 4.22 7.53 11.60
C MET A 247 3.95 8.14 10.22
N ILE A 248 2.70 8.54 9.93
CA ILE A 248 2.34 9.16 8.63
C ILE A 248 3.09 10.48 8.40
N LYS A 249 3.48 11.19 9.47
CA LYS A 249 4.27 12.41 9.38
C LYS A 249 5.63 12.19 8.69
N CYS A 250 6.23 10.99 8.82
CA CYS A 250 7.44 10.64 8.09
C CYS A 250 7.22 10.65 6.57
N CYS A 251 6.08 10.12 6.13
CA CYS A 251 5.69 10.15 4.72
C CYS A 251 5.52 11.60 4.22
N TYR A 252 4.84 12.44 4.99
CA TYR A 252 4.64 13.86 4.65
C TYR A 252 5.96 14.63 4.57
N MET A 253 6.92 14.33 5.44
CA MET A 253 8.23 14.99 5.43
C MET A 253 9.11 14.58 4.24
N LEU A 254 8.79 13.48 3.54
CA LEU A 254 9.52 13.02 2.36
C LEU A 254 8.80 13.35 1.05
N LEU A 255 7.47 13.22 1.01
CA LEU A 255 6.66 13.36 -0.22
C LEU A 255 5.78 14.62 -0.23
N GLY A 256 5.52 15.20 0.93
CA GLY A 256 4.51 16.23 1.13
C GLY A 256 3.19 15.68 1.62
N GLU A 257 2.28 16.58 1.98
CA GLU A 257 0.94 16.25 2.47
C GLU A 257 0.01 15.78 1.34
N VAL A 258 -1.18 15.34 1.72
CA VAL A 258 -2.26 15.05 0.77
C VAL A 258 -2.66 16.33 0.05
N LYS A 259 -2.58 16.33 -1.27
CA LYS A 259 -2.94 17.46 -2.15
C LYS A 259 -4.28 17.32 -2.79
N HIS A 260 -4.69 16.07 -3.05
CA HIS A 260 -6.00 15.80 -3.60
C HIS A 260 -6.54 14.48 -3.04
N ILE A 261 -7.83 14.47 -2.74
CA ILE A 261 -8.57 13.29 -2.33
C ILE A 261 -9.68 13.10 -3.36
N VAL A 262 -9.63 11.97 -4.08
CA VAL A 262 -10.72 11.59 -4.97
C VAL A 262 -11.90 11.13 -4.09
N PRO A 263 -13.06 11.78 -4.17
CA PRO A 263 -14.25 11.36 -3.42
C PRO A 263 -14.68 9.95 -3.80
N GLU A 264 -15.20 9.19 -2.85
CA GLU A 264 -15.73 7.84 -3.11
C GLU A 264 -16.90 7.88 -4.08
N GLU A 265 -17.71 8.95 -4.01
CA GLU A 265 -18.83 9.19 -4.90
C GLU A 265 -18.41 9.32 -6.37
N ALA A 266 -17.26 9.91 -6.64
CA ALA A 266 -16.74 10.08 -8.01
C ALA A 266 -16.39 8.74 -8.71
N VAL A 267 -16.18 7.70 -7.92
CA VAL A 267 -15.87 6.35 -8.43
C VAL A 267 -17.03 5.37 -8.32
N LYS A 268 -18.13 5.79 -7.72
CA LYS A 268 -19.28 4.93 -7.39
C LYS A 268 -19.86 4.22 -8.62
N ASP A 269 -19.92 4.93 -9.76
CA ASP A 269 -20.43 4.37 -11.02
C ASP A 269 -19.36 3.58 -11.80
N LYS A 270 -18.11 3.59 -11.33
CA LYS A 270 -16.96 2.91 -11.96
C LYS A 270 -16.50 1.69 -11.18
N VAL A 271 -17.11 1.44 -10.03
CA VAL A 271 -16.92 0.24 -9.20
C VAL A 271 -18.28 -0.31 -8.82
N MET A 272 -18.39 -1.63 -8.77
CA MET A 272 -19.62 -2.28 -8.33
C MET A 272 -19.75 -2.16 -6.80
N GLN A 273 -20.93 -1.83 -6.32
CA GLN A 273 -21.20 -1.88 -4.89
C GLN A 273 -21.11 -3.33 -4.40
N VAL A 274 -20.50 -3.54 -3.26
CA VAL A 274 -20.33 -4.88 -2.68
C VAL A 274 -21.39 -5.08 -1.59
N LYS A 275 -22.17 -6.16 -1.70
CA LYS A 275 -23.05 -6.61 -0.62
C LYS A 275 -22.20 -7.29 0.46
N ILE A 276 -22.37 -6.88 1.71
CA ILE A 276 -21.79 -7.59 2.86
C ILE A 276 -22.83 -8.58 3.39
N GLU A 277 -22.41 -9.82 3.52
CA GLU A 277 -23.22 -10.88 4.10
C GLU A 277 -22.55 -11.38 5.39
N LYS A 278 -23.14 -11.01 6.53
CA LYS A 278 -22.69 -11.49 7.84
C LYS A 278 -23.12 -12.93 8.00
N VAL A 279 -22.15 -13.83 8.18
CA VAL A 279 -22.38 -15.24 8.47
C VAL A 279 -22.03 -15.50 9.93
N ASN A 280 -23.01 -15.84 10.74
CA ASN A 280 -22.78 -16.22 12.14
C ASN A 280 -22.39 -17.71 12.17
N THR A 281 -21.17 -18.01 12.63
CA THR A 281 -20.62 -19.36 12.66
C THR A 281 -21.06 -20.17 13.88
N GLY A 282 -21.64 -19.51 14.90
CA GLY A 282 -22.00 -20.14 16.17
C GLY A 282 -20.82 -20.63 17.02
N VAL A 283 -19.60 -20.34 16.62
CA VAL A 283 -18.39 -20.79 17.33
C VAL A 283 -18.09 -19.86 18.51
N ASP A 284 -18.06 -20.42 19.71
CA ASP A 284 -17.65 -19.74 20.93
C ASP A 284 -16.14 -19.60 21.02
N ILE A 285 -15.70 -18.73 21.95
CA ILE A 285 -14.27 -18.51 22.16
C ILE A 285 -13.54 -19.82 22.48
N PRO A 286 -12.50 -20.18 21.72
CA PRO A 286 -11.75 -21.39 22.03
C PRO A 286 -10.94 -21.23 23.34
N PHE A 287 -11.07 -22.19 24.25
CA PHE A 287 -10.36 -22.16 25.54
C PHE A 287 -8.83 -22.01 25.38
N VAL A 288 -8.26 -22.68 24.38
CA VAL A 288 -6.81 -22.58 24.05
C VAL A 288 -6.36 -21.19 23.63
N ALA A 289 -7.29 -20.29 23.31
CA ALA A 289 -7.00 -18.90 22.96
C ALA A 289 -6.86 -18.01 24.20
N LEU A 290 -7.17 -18.50 25.39
CA LEU A 290 -7.01 -17.78 26.64
C LEU A 290 -5.63 -18.07 27.23
N ASP A 291 -4.95 -17.02 27.65
CA ASP A 291 -3.74 -17.13 28.46
C ASP A 291 -4.11 -17.37 29.95
N THR A 292 -3.14 -17.68 30.79
CA THR A 292 -3.36 -18.07 32.20
C THR A 292 -4.05 -16.99 33.06
N ASP A 293 -3.97 -15.73 32.62
CA ASP A 293 -4.63 -14.58 33.27
C ASP A 293 -6.05 -14.30 32.68
N GLY A 294 -6.56 -15.16 31.80
CA GLY A 294 -7.85 -15.01 31.13
C GLY A 294 -7.83 -14.03 29.97
N THR A 295 -6.69 -13.43 29.61
CA THR A 295 -6.58 -12.56 28.45
C THR A 295 -6.58 -13.36 27.13
N ILE A 296 -7.09 -12.75 26.07
CA ILE A 296 -7.17 -13.41 24.76
C ILE A 296 -5.86 -13.23 24.00
N ASN A 297 -5.19 -14.33 23.73
CA ASN A 297 -4.05 -14.37 22.81
C ASN A 297 -4.54 -14.41 21.36
N TYR A 298 -4.41 -13.30 20.67
CA TYR A 298 -4.93 -13.15 19.30
C TYR A 298 -4.35 -14.17 18.31
N THR A 299 -3.06 -14.49 18.42
CA THR A 299 -2.43 -15.48 17.51
C THR A 299 -2.99 -16.89 17.72
N LYS A 300 -3.14 -17.31 19.00
CA LYS A 300 -3.76 -18.60 19.34
C LYS A 300 -5.23 -18.61 18.92
N LEU A 301 -5.96 -17.51 19.10
CA LEU A 301 -7.36 -17.35 18.70
C LEU A 301 -7.53 -17.60 17.19
N ILE A 302 -6.80 -16.86 16.34
CA ILE A 302 -6.91 -17.01 14.88
C ILE A 302 -6.52 -18.43 14.44
N THR A 303 -5.48 -19.00 15.02
CA THR A 303 -5.08 -20.39 14.69
C THR A 303 -6.16 -21.39 15.10
N SER A 304 -6.75 -21.22 16.28
CA SER A 304 -7.81 -22.13 16.75
C SER A 304 -9.09 -22.01 15.89
N LEU A 305 -9.51 -20.80 15.54
CA LEU A 305 -10.68 -20.57 14.68
C LEU A 305 -10.45 -21.15 13.27
N ALA A 306 -9.26 -21.00 12.72
CA ALA A 306 -8.89 -21.57 11.42
C ALA A 306 -8.95 -23.11 11.39
N ASN A 307 -8.78 -23.76 12.54
CA ASN A 307 -8.81 -25.22 12.67
C ASN A 307 -10.17 -25.79 13.13
N LYS A 308 -11.18 -24.94 13.37
CA LYS A 308 -12.52 -25.41 13.76
C LYS A 308 -13.26 -26.02 12.59
N VAL A 309 -13.62 -27.30 12.70
CA VAL A 309 -14.26 -28.09 11.63
C VAL A 309 -15.60 -27.48 11.25
N ASN A 310 -16.53 -27.32 12.19
CA ASN A 310 -17.86 -26.75 11.93
C ASN A 310 -17.81 -25.37 11.28
N ARG A 311 -16.87 -24.51 11.71
CA ARG A 311 -16.65 -23.18 11.10
C ARG A 311 -16.17 -23.29 9.65
N ASN A 312 -15.30 -24.23 9.37
CA ASN A 312 -14.79 -24.48 8.02
C ASN A 312 -15.86 -25.15 7.13
N ASP A 313 -16.75 -25.96 7.71
CA ASP A 313 -17.89 -26.55 7.00
C ASP A 313 -18.89 -25.46 6.57
N ASP A 314 -19.17 -24.46 7.42
CA ASP A 314 -19.97 -23.28 7.06
C ASP A 314 -19.34 -22.50 5.89
N ILE A 315 -18.01 -22.29 5.93
CA ILE A 315 -17.29 -21.64 4.84
C ILE A 315 -17.40 -22.44 3.55
N LEU A 316 -17.19 -23.77 3.61
CA LEU A 316 -17.30 -24.66 2.46
C LEU A 316 -18.72 -24.68 1.88
N MET A 317 -19.75 -24.68 2.74
CA MET A 317 -21.15 -24.61 2.30
C MET A 317 -21.39 -23.35 1.44
N HIS A 318 -20.92 -22.20 1.87
CA HIS A 318 -21.08 -20.94 1.10
C HIS A 318 -20.25 -20.96 -0.20
N ILE A 319 -19.05 -21.54 -0.19
CA ILE A 319 -18.23 -21.69 -1.40
C ILE A 319 -18.92 -22.59 -2.42
N LEU A 320 -19.47 -23.71 -1.97
CA LEU A 320 -20.09 -24.73 -2.82
C LEU A 320 -21.51 -24.39 -3.26
N SER A 321 -22.19 -23.44 -2.59
CA SER A 321 -23.55 -23.03 -2.95
C SER A 321 -23.64 -22.22 -4.25
N GLN A 322 -22.52 -21.69 -4.75
CA GLN A 322 -22.49 -20.84 -5.95
C GLN A 322 -21.25 -21.17 -6.84
N PRO A 323 -21.12 -22.41 -7.33
CA PRO A 323 -19.91 -22.87 -8.02
C PRO A 323 -19.66 -22.17 -9.37
N GLU A 324 -20.66 -21.52 -9.94
CA GLU A 324 -20.58 -20.75 -11.18
C GLU A 324 -19.91 -19.39 -11.02
N HIS A 325 -19.74 -18.93 -9.79
CA HIS A 325 -19.13 -17.63 -9.47
C HIS A 325 -17.60 -17.68 -9.32
N TYR A 326 -16.98 -16.50 -9.28
CA TYR A 326 -15.52 -16.36 -9.16
C TYR A 326 -15.16 -15.97 -7.74
N HIS A 327 -14.65 -16.93 -6.99
CA HIS A 327 -14.40 -16.83 -5.56
C HIS A 327 -12.96 -16.45 -5.22
N LEU A 328 -12.80 -15.57 -4.24
CA LEU A 328 -11.54 -15.28 -3.55
C LEU A 328 -11.69 -15.63 -2.07
N ILE A 329 -10.99 -16.66 -1.62
CA ILE A 329 -11.01 -17.13 -0.25
C ILE A 329 -9.75 -16.69 0.46
N LEU A 330 -9.87 -15.87 1.50
CA LEU A 330 -8.74 -15.25 2.20
C LEU A 330 -8.62 -15.77 3.64
N SER A 331 -7.42 -16.16 4.01
CA SER A 331 -7.07 -16.54 5.39
C SER A 331 -5.68 -16.04 5.78
N ASP A 332 -5.47 -15.79 7.08
CA ASP A 332 -4.15 -15.57 7.70
C ASP A 332 -3.42 -16.90 7.99
N ARG A 333 -4.07 -18.05 7.77
CA ARG A 333 -3.53 -19.37 8.03
C ARG A 333 -3.55 -20.24 6.76
N LEU A 334 -2.37 -20.60 6.30
CA LEU A 334 -2.22 -21.43 5.10
C LEU A 334 -2.85 -22.81 5.28
N ASP A 335 -2.72 -23.40 6.46
CA ASP A 335 -3.30 -24.71 6.78
C ASP A 335 -4.82 -24.71 6.59
N GLN A 336 -5.52 -23.59 6.92
CA GLN A 336 -6.94 -23.46 6.65
C GLN A 336 -7.24 -23.42 5.14
N LEU A 337 -6.42 -22.70 4.36
CA LEU A 337 -6.63 -22.63 2.90
C LEU A 337 -6.49 -24.00 2.26
N TYR A 338 -5.46 -24.77 2.64
CA TYR A 338 -5.27 -26.13 2.17
C TYR A 338 -6.36 -27.07 2.68
N TYR A 339 -6.78 -26.95 3.94
CA TYR A 339 -7.88 -27.72 4.51
C TYR A 339 -9.19 -27.55 3.71
N LEU A 340 -9.55 -26.29 3.38
CA LEU A 340 -10.74 -25.97 2.59
C LEU A 340 -10.59 -26.49 1.15
N TYR A 341 -9.44 -26.27 0.53
CA TYR A 341 -9.15 -26.74 -0.82
C TYR A 341 -9.22 -28.27 -0.94
N ASP A 342 -8.66 -29.01 0.03
CA ASP A 342 -8.61 -30.47 -0.03
C ASP A 342 -9.98 -31.11 0.15
N ARG A 343 -10.95 -30.43 0.75
CA ARG A 343 -12.34 -30.85 0.91
C ARG A 343 -13.28 -30.49 -0.24
N LEU A 344 -12.80 -29.80 -1.24
CA LEU A 344 -13.60 -29.53 -2.42
C LEU A 344 -13.91 -30.86 -3.16
N PRO A 345 -15.13 -31.05 -3.65
CA PRO A 345 -15.45 -32.13 -4.58
C PRO A 345 -14.54 -32.11 -5.82
N ALA A 346 -14.19 -33.25 -6.37
CA ALA A 346 -13.25 -33.38 -7.47
C ALA A 346 -13.52 -32.41 -8.65
N PRO A 347 -14.76 -32.25 -9.16
CA PRO A 347 -15.06 -31.35 -10.25
C PRO A 347 -14.79 -29.87 -9.88
N ILE A 348 -15.06 -29.47 -8.63
CA ILE A 348 -14.82 -28.11 -8.13
C ILE A 348 -13.33 -27.89 -7.88
N LYS A 349 -12.62 -28.91 -7.39
CA LYS A 349 -11.17 -28.85 -7.13
C LYS A 349 -10.38 -28.62 -8.42
N GLU A 350 -10.83 -29.16 -9.56
CA GLU A 350 -10.24 -28.87 -10.88
C GLU A 350 -10.36 -27.39 -11.27
N LEU A 351 -11.40 -26.71 -10.81
CA LEU A 351 -11.61 -25.28 -11.02
C LEU A 351 -10.96 -24.39 -9.94
N ALA A 352 -10.19 -24.96 -9.02
CA ALA A 352 -9.61 -24.26 -7.89
C ALA A 352 -8.09 -24.17 -7.98
N SER A 353 -7.52 -23.15 -7.34
CA SER A 353 -6.08 -22.99 -7.16
C SER A 353 -5.79 -22.43 -5.77
N VAL A 354 -4.68 -22.85 -5.16
CA VAL A 354 -4.12 -22.26 -3.95
C VAL A 354 -2.85 -21.52 -4.30
N ILE A 355 -2.74 -20.27 -3.85
CA ILE A 355 -1.49 -19.51 -3.97
C ILE A 355 -1.01 -19.08 -2.57
N ASP A 356 0.26 -19.28 -2.30
CA ASP A 356 0.84 -18.92 -1.02
C ASP A 356 2.16 -18.14 -1.14
N GLY A 357 2.58 -17.51 -0.03
CA GLY A 357 3.81 -16.73 0.03
C GLY A 357 5.09 -17.58 0.01
N LYS A 358 5.00 -18.91 0.11
CA LYS A 358 6.14 -19.84 0.05
C LYS A 358 6.52 -20.18 -1.41
N MET A 359 5.66 -19.84 -2.38
CA MET A 359 5.93 -19.98 -3.81
C MET A 359 6.99 -18.97 -4.28
N THR A 360 8.20 -19.04 -3.71
CA THR A 360 9.31 -18.11 -3.99
C THR A 360 10.28 -18.61 -5.04
N SER A 361 10.32 -19.92 -5.29
CA SER A 361 11.12 -20.54 -6.36
C SER A 361 10.67 -20.05 -7.73
N LYS A 362 11.53 -20.19 -8.74
CA LYS A 362 11.18 -19.85 -10.13
C LYS A 362 9.92 -20.60 -10.59
N LYS A 363 9.83 -21.90 -10.27
CA LYS A 363 8.67 -22.75 -10.57
C LYS A 363 7.42 -22.28 -9.79
N GLY A 364 7.51 -22.07 -8.47
CA GLY A 364 6.38 -21.62 -7.67
C GLY A 364 5.84 -20.26 -8.08
N LYS A 365 6.71 -19.31 -8.48
CA LYS A 365 6.27 -18.02 -9.04
C LYS A 365 5.52 -18.20 -10.36
N ALA A 366 6.00 -19.09 -11.25
CA ALA A 366 5.31 -19.39 -12.51
C ALA A 366 3.95 -20.04 -12.27
N GLU A 367 3.86 -20.99 -11.32
CA GLU A 367 2.60 -21.61 -10.91
C GLU A 367 1.60 -20.59 -10.35
N ARG A 368 2.07 -19.64 -9.54
CA ARG A 368 1.24 -18.54 -9.02
C ARG A 368 0.75 -17.61 -10.13
N GLU A 369 1.63 -17.23 -11.07
CA GLU A 369 1.26 -16.41 -12.22
C GLU A 369 0.24 -17.13 -13.10
N GLN A 370 0.43 -18.43 -13.34
CA GLN A 370 -0.50 -19.25 -14.11
C GLN A 370 -1.87 -19.34 -13.44
N ALA A 371 -1.93 -19.56 -12.12
CA ALA A 371 -3.18 -19.60 -11.37
C ALA A 371 -3.96 -18.26 -11.48
N ILE A 372 -3.28 -17.13 -11.42
CA ILE A 372 -3.90 -15.81 -11.59
C ILE A 372 -4.41 -15.63 -13.02
N GLU A 373 -3.64 -16.08 -14.01
CA GLU A 373 -4.03 -15.95 -15.42
C GLU A 373 -5.22 -16.87 -15.76
N ASP A 374 -5.23 -18.07 -15.22
CA ASP A 374 -6.37 -19.00 -15.38
C ASP A 374 -7.66 -18.43 -14.75
N MET A 375 -7.55 -17.73 -13.62
CA MET A 375 -8.68 -17.00 -13.04
C MET A 375 -9.14 -15.84 -13.93
N ARG A 376 -8.20 -15.07 -14.52
CA ARG A 376 -8.52 -13.99 -15.47
C ARG A 376 -9.20 -14.51 -16.72
N ALA A 377 -8.72 -15.62 -17.24
CA ALA A 377 -9.28 -16.27 -18.43
C ALA A 377 -10.63 -16.96 -18.16
N GLY A 378 -11.04 -17.13 -16.88
CA GLY A 378 -12.25 -17.85 -16.50
C GLY A 378 -12.11 -19.36 -16.52
N LYS A 379 -10.89 -19.91 -16.61
CA LYS A 379 -10.61 -21.34 -16.54
C LYS A 379 -10.67 -21.89 -15.12
N LYS A 380 -10.44 -21.03 -14.14
CA LYS A 380 -10.55 -21.33 -12.71
C LYS A 380 -11.57 -20.38 -12.08
N HIS A 381 -12.30 -20.90 -11.08
CA HIS A 381 -13.36 -20.18 -10.38
C HIS A 381 -13.03 -19.90 -8.92
N PHE A 382 -12.12 -20.65 -8.32
CA PHE A 382 -11.84 -20.57 -6.89
C PHE A 382 -10.35 -20.29 -6.66
N LEU A 383 -10.04 -19.18 -6.02
CA LEU A 383 -8.68 -18.81 -5.64
C LEU A 383 -8.56 -18.71 -4.13
N PHE A 384 -7.76 -19.58 -3.55
CA PHE A 384 -7.41 -19.56 -2.13
C PHE A 384 -6.09 -18.82 -1.97
N ALA A 385 -6.06 -17.78 -1.12
CA ALA A 385 -4.87 -16.94 -0.95
C ALA A 385 -4.77 -16.38 0.48
N SER A 386 -3.55 -16.02 0.90
CA SER A 386 -3.39 -15.26 2.13
C SER A 386 -3.81 -13.79 1.93
N TYR A 387 -4.27 -13.13 3.02
CA TYR A 387 -4.56 -11.69 2.99
C TYR A 387 -3.37 -10.86 2.49
N LYS A 388 -2.16 -11.29 2.82
CA LYS A 388 -0.94 -10.62 2.35
C LYS A 388 -0.85 -10.62 0.82
N LEU A 389 -1.09 -11.76 0.17
CA LEU A 389 -1.07 -11.87 -1.30
C LEU A 389 -2.21 -11.09 -1.96
N ALA A 390 -3.41 -11.13 -1.37
CA ALA A 390 -4.53 -10.33 -1.86
C ALA A 390 -4.23 -8.82 -1.82
N LYS A 391 -3.53 -8.38 -0.79
CA LYS A 391 -3.05 -6.99 -0.65
C LYS A 391 -2.00 -6.64 -1.72
N GLU A 392 -1.13 -7.57 -2.08
CA GLU A 392 0.05 -7.34 -2.92
C GLU A 392 -0.22 -7.38 -4.45
N GLY A 393 -1.48 -7.34 -4.90
CA GLY A 393 -1.71 -7.07 -6.31
C GLY A 393 -2.45 -8.13 -7.13
N LEU A 394 -3.43 -8.83 -6.55
CA LEU A 394 -4.34 -9.66 -7.35
C LEU A 394 -5.20 -8.77 -8.27
N ASP A 395 -4.92 -8.80 -9.56
CA ASP A 395 -5.71 -8.11 -10.59
C ASP A 395 -6.54 -9.12 -11.39
N ILE A 396 -7.71 -9.48 -10.84
CA ILE A 396 -8.65 -10.43 -11.44
C ILE A 396 -10.03 -9.78 -11.44
N PRO A 397 -10.43 -9.06 -12.52
CA PRO A 397 -11.68 -8.30 -12.53
C PRO A 397 -12.95 -9.15 -12.40
N ARG A 398 -12.90 -10.43 -12.79
CA ARG A 398 -14.04 -11.37 -12.69
C ARG A 398 -14.47 -11.69 -11.27
N LEU A 399 -13.60 -11.57 -10.27
CA LEU A 399 -13.90 -11.94 -8.88
C LEU A 399 -15.16 -11.23 -8.38
N ASP A 400 -16.15 -12.00 -7.94
CA ASP A 400 -17.44 -11.52 -7.45
C ASP A 400 -17.86 -12.11 -6.10
N ARG A 401 -17.12 -13.07 -5.57
CA ARG A 401 -17.31 -13.65 -4.23
C ARG A 401 -16.04 -13.51 -3.42
N LEU A 402 -16.15 -12.91 -2.25
CA LEU A 402 -15.05 -12.76 -1.29
C LEU A 402 -15.41 -13.46 0.01
N HIS A 403 -14.55 -14.35 0.49
CA HIS A 403 -14.70 -15.01 1.78
C HIS A 403 -13.57 -14.58 2.72
N LEU A 404 -13.93 -13.90 3.83
CA LEU A 404 -12.99 -13.53 4.88
C LEU A 404 -12.88 -14.67 5.88
N ALA A 405 -12.18 -15.77 5.51
CA ALA A 405 -12.17 -17.03 6.25
C ALA A 405 -11.57 -16.93 7.65
N THR A 406 -10.61 -16.04 7.91
CA THR A 406 -10.19 -15.67 9.28
C THR A 406 -10.61 -14.25 9.63
N PRO A 407 -10.92 -13.95 10.92
CA PRO A 407 -11.24 -12.59 11.36
C PRO A 407 -10.11 -11.62 11.05
N GLN A 408 -10.44 -10.48 10.47
CA GLN A 408 -9.49 -9.42 10.12
C GLN A 408 -9.97 -8.06 10.69
N LYS A 409 -9.06 -7.23 11.19
CA LYS A 409 -9.37 -5.90 11.73
C LYS A 409 -8.63 -4.76 11.04
N ASP A 410 -7.58 -5.06 10.27
CA ASP A 410 -6.78 -4.03 9.60
C ASP A 410 -7.58 -3.37 8.48
N TYR A 411 -7.73 -2.03 8.58
CA TYR A 411 -8.48 -1.23 7.63
C TYR A 411 -7.98 -1.40 6.19
N ALA A 412 -6.67 -1.31 5.99
CA ALA A 412 -6.10 -1.37 4.65
C ALA A 412 -6.29 -2.75 4.02
N VAL A 413 -6.22 -3.82 4.82
CA VAL A 413 -6.46 -5.20 4.35
C VAL A 413 -7.91 -5.36 3.90
N ILE A 414 -8.87 -4.90 4.70
CA ILE A 414 -10.31 -4.99 4.38
C ILE A 414 -10.64 -4.20 3.12
N VAL A 415 -10.25 -2.93 3.06
CA VAL A 415 -10.54 -2.05 1.90
C VAL A 415 -9.93 -2.62 0.61
N GLN A 416 -8.70 -3.12 0.68
CA GLN A 416 -8.05 -3.70 -0.49
C GLN A 416 -8.68 -5.03 -0.91
N SER A 417 -9.09 -5.88 0.04
CA SER A 417 -9.76 -7.16 -0.25
C SER A 417 -11.11 -6.93 -0.91
N VAL A 418 -11.96 -6.07 -0.34
CA VAL A 418 -13.26 -5.68 -0.91
C VAL A 418 -13.08 -5.04 -2.29
N GLY A 419 -12.10 -4.16 -2.44
CA GLY A 419 -11.77 -3.52 -3.71
C GLY A 419 -11.38 -4.50 -4.83
N ARG A 420 -10.97 -5.75 -4.51
CA ARG A 420 -10.69 -6.78 -5.54
C ARG A 420 -11.97 -7.24 -6.24
N ILE A 421 -13.05 -7.37 -5.50
CA ILE A 421 -14.34 -7.82 -6.06
C ILE A 421 -15.24 -6.66 -6.51
N ALA A 422 -14.90 -5.42 -6.16
CA ALA A 422 -15.67 -4.24 -6.58
C ALA A 422 -15.40 -3.78 -8.02
N ARG A 423 -14.42 -4.33 -8.71
CA ARG A 423 -14.07 -3.95 -10.09
C ARG A 423 -15.17 -4.33 -11.05
N THR A 424 -15.45 -3.46 -12.00
CA THR A 424 -16.38 -3.74 -13.09
C THR A 424 -15.78 -4.74 -14.08
N PHE A 425 -16.61 -5.64 -14.57
CA PHE A 425 -16.29 -6.57 -15.62
C PHE A 425 -17.58 -6.94 -16.35
N GLU A 426 -17.52 -7.10 -17.68
CA GLU A 426 -18.69 -7.43 -18.48
C GLU A 426 -19.30 -8.77 -18.06
N GLY A 427 -20.62 -8.81 -17.87
CA GLY A 427 -21.34 -10.01 -17.42
C GLY A 427 -21.11 -10.42 -15.96
N LYS A 428 -20.40 -9.62 -15.17
CA LYS A 428 -20.14 -9.92 -13.78
C LYS A 428 -21.39 -9.76 -12.92
N ALA A 429 -21.62 -10.76 -12.07
CA ALA A 429 -22.70 -10.71 -11.09
C ALA A 429 -22.44 -9.70 -9.97
N GLN A 430 -23.50 -9.35 -9.21
CA GLN A 430 -23.40 -8.50 -8.02
C GLN A 430 -22.39 -9.07 -7.03
N PRO A 431 -21.33 -8.31 -6.66
CA PRO A 431 -20.31 -8.81 -5.75
C PRO A 431 -20.84 -8.99 -4.32
N ILE A 432 -20.45 -10.11 -3.69
CA ILE A 432 -20.79 -10.44 -2.31
C ILE A 432 -19.52 -10.74 -1.51
N CYS A 433 -19.43 -10.13 -0.32
CA CYS A 433 -18.40 -10.43 0.66
C CYS A 433 -19.04 -11.16 1.85
N TYR A 434 -18.65 -12.41 2.05
CA TYR A 434 -19.02 -13.24 3.21
C TYR A 434 -18.08 -12.96 4.37
N ASP A 435 -18.63 -12.42 5.44
CA ASP A 435 -17.91 -12.06 6.67
C ASP A 435 -18.32 -13.01 7.79
N TYR A 436 -17.45 -13.95 8.12
CA TYR A 436 -17.71 -15.01 9.12
C TYR A 436 -17.43 -14.46 10.53
N VAL A 437 -18.51 -14.36 11.33
CA VAL A 437 -18.48 -13.77 12.68
C VAL A 437 -18.77 -14.84 13.72
N ASP A 438 -17.83 -15.03 14.63
CA ASP A 438 -17.90 -16.02 15.69
C ASP A 438 -18.67 -15.49 16.92
N ASN A 439 -19.21 -16.37 17.77
CA ASN A 439 -20.15 -16.08 18.85
C ASN A 439 -19.44 -15.62 20.13
N PHE A 440 -18.65 -14.53 20.09
CA PHE A 440 -18.07 -13.94 21.29
C PHE A 440 -17.80 -12.44 21.11
N LYS A 441 -17.75 -11.70 22.22
CA LYS A 441 -17.70 -10.22 22.26
C LYS A 441 -16.58 -9.61 21.42
N MET A 442 -15.37 -10.25 21.40
CA MET A 442 -14.24 -9.74 20.62
C MET A 442 -14.51 -9.84 19.10
N ALA A 443 -15.06 -10.98 18.64
CA ALA A 443 -15.40 -11.18 17.22
C ALA A 443 -16.46 -10.17 16.75
N GLU A 444 -17.51 -9.97 17.56
CA GLU A 444 -18.54 -8.96 17.31
C GLU A 444 -17.96 -7.53 17.26
N ASN A 445 -17.04 -7.19 18.17
CA ASN A 445 -16.38 -5.88 18.15
C ASN A 445 -15.50 -5.71 16.89
N MET A 446 -14.81 -6.74 16.47
CA MET A 446 -14.04 -6.73 15.22
C MET A 446 -14.97 -6.56 14.00
N TYR A 447 -16.12 -7.24 13.98
CA TYR A 447 -17.14 -7.05 12.94
C TYR A 447 -17.66 -5.61 12.91
N LYS A 448 -18.01 -5.02 14.06
CA LYS A 448 -18.42 -3.60 14.16
C LYS A 448 -17.37 -2.65 13.61
N GLN A 449 -16.07 -2.94 13.83
CA GLN A 449 -14.99 -2.17 13.22
C GLN A 449 -14.97 -2.34 11.69
N ARG A 450 -15.12 -3.57 11.19
CA ARG A 450 -15.19 -3.83 9.73
C ARG A 450 -16.41 -3.14 9.10
N CYS A 451 -17.55 -3.09 9.77
CA CYS A 451 -18.72 -2.35 9.30
C CYS A 451 -18.42 -0.87 9.03
N ARG A 452 -17.62 -0.23 9.89
CA ARG A 452 -17.17 1.15 9.66
C ARG A 452 -16.30 1.25 8.39
N HIS A 453 -15.50 0.23 8.11
CA HIS A 453 -14.65 0.17 6.92
C HIS A 453 -15.48 -0.10 5.67
N TYR A 454 -16.44 -1.01 5.75
CA TYR A 454 -17.38 -1.32 4.66
C TYR A 454 -18.21 -0.09 4.24
N ARG A 455 -18.73 0.68 5.21
CA ARG A 455 -19.45 1.92 4.91
C ARG A 455 -18.59 2.93 4.15
N LYS A 456 -17.31 3.07 4.54
CA LYS A 456 -16.34 3.91 3.81
C LYS A 456 -16.06 3.42 2.39
N CYS A 457 -16.25 2.15 2.12
CA CYS A 457 -16.09 1.57 0.76
C CYS A 457 -17.39 1.59 -0.06
N GLY A 458 -18.46 2.22 0.43
CA GLY A 458 -19.74 2.23 -0.25
C GLY A 458 -20.41 0.85 -0.31
N CYS A 459 -20.08 -0.08 0.60
CA CYS A 459 -20.73 -1.38 0.70
C CYS A 459 -22.11 -1.25 1.37
N TYR A 460 -22.99 -2.22 1.08
CA TYR A 460 -24.33 -2.28 1.66
C TYR A 460 -24.64 -3.65 2.29
N GLY A 461 -25.79 -3.79 2.96
CA GLY A 461 -26.17 -5.02 3.68
C GLY A 461 -25.51 -5.14 5.06
N ILE A 462 -25.11 -3.99 5.68
CA ILE A 462 -24.34 -3.92 6.92
C ILE A 462 -25.27 -3.64 8.10
#